data_f2e101a307200a7cef2cea5e08e88db1
#
_entry.id   f2e101a307200a7cef2cea5e08e88db1
#
_cell.length_a   1.000
_cell.length_b   1.000
_cell.length_c   1.000
_cell.angle_alpha   90.00
_cell.angle_beta   90.00
_cell.angle_gamma   90.00
#
_symmetry.space_group_name_H-M   'P 1'
#
loop_
_entity.id
_entity.type
_entity.pdbx_description
1 polymer ?
#
loop_
_entity_poly.entity_id
_entity_poly.type
_entity_poly.pdbx_seq_one_letter_code
_entity_poly.pdbx_strand_id
1 'polypeptide(L)'
;QQPELSIRLLELSMTKISAMQKQIQLLTLPKVEERLFKYLQMYANEIGQNSFVLPLKLKDLALYLGTTPETLSRKFALLEEQGRLRRKLRQIDLI
;
A
#
# COMPACT_ATOMS: atom_id res chain seq x y z
N GLN A 1 -5.90 38.77 -6.43
CA GLN A 1 -5.81 37.64 -7.35
C GLN A 1 -4.49 36.95 -7.21
N GLN A 2 -4.56 35.68 -6.83
CA GLN A 2 -3.36 34.85 -6.66
C GLN A 2 -3.65 33.47 -7.19
N PRO A 3 -3.62 33.30 -8.51
CA PRO A 3 -3.94 31.99 -9.11
C PRO A 3 -2.99 30.89 -8.67
N GLU A 4 -1.73 31.23 -8.39
CA GLU A 4 -0.77 30.22 -7.91
C GLU A 4 -1.18 29.64 -6.57
N LEU A 5 -1.70 30.46 -5.66
CA LEU A 5 -2.15 29.98 -4.36
C LEU A 5 -3.36 29.05 -4.50
N SER A 6 -4.30 29.39 -5.37
CA SER A 6 -5.48 28.57 -5.64
C SER A 6 -5.08 27.22 -6.23
N ILE A 7 -4.13 27.21 -7.15
CA ILE A 7 -3.63 25.98 -7.77
C ILE A 7 -2.98 25.07 -6.72
N ARG A 8 -2.18 25.62 -5.83
CA ARG A 8 -1.55 24.87 -4.75
C ARG A 8 -2.57 24.23 -3.81
N LEU A 9 -3.62 24.97 -3.45
CA LEU A 9 -4.70 24.44 -2.61
C LEU A 9 -5.43 23.30 -3.28
N LEU A 10 -5.70 23.42 -4.57
CA LEU A 10 -6.34 22.36 -5.35
C LEU A 10 -5.45 21.12 -5.43
N GLU A 11 -4.16 21.28 -5.66
CA GLU A 11 -3.22 20.17 -5.71
C GLU A 11 -3.16 19.42 -4.39
N LEU A 12 -3.12 20.12 -3.25
CA LEU A 12 -3.12 19.50 -1.93
C LEU A 12 -4.42 18.73 -1.69
N SER A 13 -5.57 19.28 -2.06
CA SER A 13 -6.86 18.62 -1.93
C SER A 13 -6.95 17.38 -2.81
N MET A 14 -6.46 17.45 -4.03
CA MET A 14 -6.44 16.32 -4.95
C MET A 14 -5.53 15.20 -4.42
N THR A 15 -4.41 15.53 -3.82
CA THR A 15 -3.50 14.55 -3.23
C THR A 15 -4.18 13.78 -2.09
N LYS A 16 -4.90 14.47 -1.20
CA LYS A 16 -5.65 13.84 -0.11
C LYS A 16 -6.75 12.93 -0.64
N ILE A 17 -7.52 13.39 -1.62
CA ILE A 17 -8.59 12.61 -2.24
C ILE A 17 -8.00 11.35 -2.88
N SER A 18 -6.87 11.49 -3.58
CA SER A 18 -6.21 10.36 -4.22
C SER A 18 -5.78 9.28 -3.20
N ALA A 19 -5.24 9.69 -2.05
CA ALA A 19 -4.85 8.76 -0.99
C ALA A 19 -6.05 8.02 -0.43
N MET A 20 -7.17 8.73 -0.18
CA MET A 20 -8.41 8.13 0.29
C MET A 20 -9.00 7.16 -0.74
N GLN A 21 -8.97 7.53 -2.02
CA GLN A 21 -9.44 6.66 -3.10
C GLN A 21 -8.64 5.39 -3.20
N LYS A 22 -7.32 5.47 -3.02
CA LYS A 22 -6.46 4.29 -3.02
C LYS A 22 -6.85 3.32 -1.91
N GLN A 23 -7.07 3.82 -0.70
CA GLN A 23 -7.49 2.98 0.41
C GLN A 23 -8.86 2.35 0.16
N ILE A 24 -9.81 3.11 -0.36
CA ILE A 24 -11.14 2.59 -0.70
C ILE A 24 -11.02 1.48 -1.72
N GLN A 25 -10.21 1.67 -2.77
CA GLN A 25 -9.99 0.64 -3.78
C GLN A 25 -9.42 -0.65 -3.18
N LEU A 26 -8.48 -0.53 -2.23
CA LEU A 26 -7.91 -1.69 -1.55
C LEU A 26 -8.96 -2.40 -0.71
N LEU A 27 -9.76 -1.65 0.04
CA LEU A 27 -10.76 -2.23 0.93
C LEU A 27 -11.94 -2.87 0.19
N THR A 28 -12.13 -2.59 -1.10
CA THR A 28 -13.15 -3.25 -1.91
C THR A 28 -12.74 -4.65 -2.35
N LEU A 29 -11.45 -4.98 -2.29
CA LEU A 29 -10.99 -6.33 -2.62
C LEU A 29 -11.39 -7.29 -1.49
N PRO A 30 -12.02 -8.44 -1.81
CA PRO A 30 -12.57 -9.30 -0.76
C PRO A 30 -11.51 -10.06 0.03
N LYS A 31 -10.38 -10.37 -0.57
CA LYS A 31 -9.33 -11.17 0.08
C LYS A 31 -8.22 -10.28 0.61
N VAL A 32 -7.76 -10.57 1.84
CA VAL A 32 -6.70 -9.78 2.48
C VAL A 32 -5.39 -9.89 1.68
N GLU A 33 -5.05 -11.08 1.17
CA GLU A 33 -3.84 -11.25 0.36
C GLU A 33 -3.88 -10.41 -0.92
N GLU A 34 -5.04 -10.20 -1.50
CA GLU A 34 -5.19 -9.33 -2.68
C GLU A 34 -5.02 -7.87 -2.32
N ARG A 35 -5.59 -7.45 -1.18
CA ARG A 35 -5.39 -6.08 -0.66
C ARG A 35 -3.91 -5.82 -0.42
N LEU A 36 -3.24 -6.75 0.23
CA LEU A 36 -1.82 -6.63 0.53
C LEU A 36 -0.99 -6.55 -0.74
N PHE A 37 -1.19 -7.48 -1.67
CA PHE A 37 -0.42 -7.51 -2.90
C PHE A 37 -0.64 -6.25 -3.74
N LYS A 38 -1.89 -5.82 -3.86
CA LYS A 38 -2.22 -4.59 -4.58
C LYS A 38 -1.54 -3.36 -3.95
N TYR A 39 -1.56 -3.27 -2.63
CA TYR A 39 -0.88 -2.21 -1.90
C TYR A 39 0.61 -2.17 -2.25
N LEU A 40 1.26 -3.32 -2.20
CA LEU A 40 2.69 -3.42 -2.50
C LEU A 40 3.00 -3.04 -3.94
N GLN A 41 2.16 -3.45 -4.89
CA GLN A 41 2.31 -3.06 -6.29
C GLN A 41 2.15 -1.55 -6.49
N MET A 42 1.15 -0.96 -5.83
CA MET A 42 0.92 0.48 -5.92
C MET A 42 2.09 1.27 -5.36
N TYR A 43 2.63 0.82 -4.23
CA TYR A 43 3.79 1.46 -3.63
C TYR A 43 5.03 1.32 -4.52
N ALA A 44 5.27 0.13 -5.07
CA ALA A 44 6.38 -0.11 -5.98
C ALA A 44 6.30 0.81 -7.21
N ASN A 45 5.10 1.01 -7.75
CA ASN A 45 4.88 1.92 -8.87
C ASN A 45 5.19 3.38 -8.48
N GLU A 46 4.77 3.79 -7.28
CA GLU A 46 5.02 5.17 -6.82
C GLU A 46 6.51 5.48 -6.70
N ILE A 47 7.30 4.55 -6.16
CA ILE A 47 8.73 4.75 -5.97
C ILE A 47 9.57 4.27 -7.15
N GLY A 48 8.97 3.58 -8.13
CA GLY A 48 9.66 3.08 -9.31
C GLY A 48 10.63 1.95 -9.03
N GLN A 49 10.41 1.16 -7.98
CA GLN A 49 11.28 0.04 -7.57
C GLN A 49 10.44 -1.13 -7.09
N ASN A 50 10.87 -2.34 -7.41
CA ASN A 50 10.23 -3.57 -6.94
C ASN A 50 10.83 -4.10 -5.64
N SER A 51 11.92 -3.52 -5.16
CA SER A 51 12.55 -3.84 -3.89
C SER A 51 12.50 -2.62 -2.98
N PHE A 52 11.97 -2.76 -1.78
CA PHE A 52 11.81 -1.64 -0.86
C PHE A 52 11.61 -2.12 0.58
N VAL A 53 11.79 -1.20 1.51
CA VAL A 53 11.43 -1.42 2.91
C VAL A 53 9.99 -0.96 3.10
N LEU A 54 9.19 -1.75 3.80
CA LEU A 54 7.79 -1.38 4.07
C LEU A 54 7.72 0.01 4.69
N PRO A 55 6.90 0.92 4.13
CA PRO A 55 6.78 2.28 4.65
C PRO A 55 6.04 2.35 5.98
N LEU A 56 5.23 1.34 6.29
CA LEU A 56 4.46 1.27 7.52
C LEU A 56 4.88 0.04 8.34
N LYS A 57 4.75 0.15 9.66
CA LYS A 57 4.89 -1.00 10.54
C LYS A 57 3.76 -1.98 10.25
N LEU A 58 3.98 -3.25 10.57
CA LEU A 58 3.00 -4.31 10.31
C LEU A 58 1.64 -3.99 10.95
N LYS A 59 1.64 -3.48 12.17
CA LYS A 59 0.43 -3.09 12.89
C LYS A 59 -0.35 -2.01 12.13
N ASP A 60 0.34 -0.96 11.67
CA ASP A 60 -0.28 0.14 10.95
C ASP A 60 -0.77 -0.29 9.58
N LEU A 61 0.00 -1.11 8.90
CA LEU A 61 -0.39 -1.65 7.60
C LEU A 61 -1.63 -2.52 7.71
N ALA A 62 -1.70 -3.36 8.75
CA ALA A 62 -2.88 -4.18 9.00
C ALA A 62 -4.12 -3.33 9.20
N LEU A 63 -4.01 -2.26 9.99
CA LEU A 63 -5.10 -1.31 10.19
C LEU A 63 -5.55 -0.68 8.88
N TYR A 64 -4.59 -0.23 8.08
CA TYR A 64 -4.85 0.38 6.78
C TYR A 64 -5.58 -0.58 5.83
N LEU A 65 -5.23 -1.86 5.87
CA LEU A 65 -5.82 -2.88 4.99
C LEU A 65 -7.06 -3.55 5.60
N GLY A 66 -7.50 -3.10 6.78
CA GLY A 66 -8.70 -3.62 7.41
C GLY A 66 -8.56 -5.05 7.93
N THR A 67 -7.41 -5.39 8.49
CA THR A 67 -7.13 -6.72 9.01
C THR A 67 -6.31 -6.65 10.31
N THR A 68 -5.84 -7.78 10.80
CA THR A 68 -4.99 -7.87 11.99
C THR A 68 -3.55 -8.16 11.61
N PRO A 69 -2.56 -7.81 12.49
CA PRO A 69 -1.16 -8.13 12.20
C PRO A 69 -0.91 -9.62 11.99
N GLU A 70 -1.57 -10.47 12.75
CA GLU A 70 -1.42 -11.93 12.64
C GLU A 70 -1.89 -12.41 11.27
N THR A 71 -3.06 -11.97 10.85
CA THR A 71 -3.62 -12.32 9.54
C THR A 71 -2.70 -11.79 8.42
N LEU A 72 -2.25 -10.54 8.55
CA LEU A 72 -1.37 -9.94 7.56
C LEU A 72 -0.07 -10.73 7.42
N SER A 73 0.52 -11.16 8.54
CA SER A 73 1.73 -11.97 8.54
C SER A 73 1.52 -13.29 7.79
N ARG A 74 0.37 -13.93 7.99
CA ARG A 74 0.01 -15.17 7.26
C ARG A 74 -0.12 -14.91 5.77
N LYS A 75 -0.69 -13.77 5.39
CA LYS A 75 -0.88 -13.42 3.98
C LYS A 75 0.44 -13.09 3.29
N PHE A 76 1.39 -12.50 4.01
CA PHE A 76 2.76 -12.34 3.50
C PHE A 76 3.37 -13.72 3.19
N ALA A 77 3.25 -14.65 4.11
CA ALA A 77 3.77 -16.01 3.92
C ALA A 77 3.10 -16.69 2.71
N LEU A 78 1.79 -16.49 2.56
CA LEU A 78 1.05 -17.04 1.42
C LEU A 78 1.57 -16.51 0.09
N LEU A 79 1.81 -15.19 0.02
CA LEU A 79 2.32 -14.57 -1.21
C LEU A 79 3.74 -15.04 -1.53
N GLU A 80 4.58 -15.25 -0.51
CA GLU A 80 5.91 -15.84 -0.70
C GLU A 80 5.80 -17.25 -1.26
N GLU A 81 4.91 -18.06 -0.70
CA GLU A 81 4.67 -19.43 -1.13
C GLU A 81 4.20 -19.48 -2.59
N GLN A 82 3.40 -18.51 -3.00
CA GLN A 82 2.93 -18.38 -4.37
C GLN A 82 4.00 -17.84 -5.33
N GLY A 83 5.17 -17.45 -4.82
CA GLY A 83 6.24 -16.92 -5.65
C GLY A 83 6.02 -15.49 -6.13
N ARG A 84 5.13 -14.74 -5.47
CA ARG A 84 4.81 -13.37 -5.86
C ARG A 84 5.74 -12.33 -5.26
N LEU A 85 6.33 -12.64 -4.11
CA LEU A 85 7.27 -11.75 -3.42
C LEU A 85 8.21 -12.55 -2.54
N ARG A 86 9.28 -11.89 -2.10
CA ARG A 86 10.17 -12.37 -1.05
C ARG A 86 10.17 -11.33 0.06
N ARG A 87 10.16 -11.80 1.29
CA ARG A 87 10.18 -10.93 2.47
C ARG A 87 11.28 -11.33 3.43
N LYS A 88 12.03 -10.32 3.88
CA LYS A 88 13.00 -10.50 4.96
C LYS A 88 12.79 -9.35 5.93
N LEU A 89 12.14 -9.62 7.06
CA LEU A 89 11.71 -8.62 8.02
C LEU A 89 10.79 -7.59 7.33
N ARG A 90 11.25 -6.34 7.17
CA ARG A 90 10.48 -5.30 6.49
C ARG A 90 10.90 -5.09 5.04
N GLN A 91 11.94 -5.80 4.59
CA GLN A 91 12.38 -5.73 3.21
C GLN A 91 11.49 -6.59 2.32
N ILE A 92 10.94 -6.00 1.29
CA ILE A 92 10.05 -6.65 0.33
C ILE A 92 10.67 -6.61 -1.05
N ASP A 93 10.70 -7.75 -1.71
CA ASP A 93 11.15 -7.88 -3.10
C ASP A 93 9.98 -8.47 -3.90
N LEU A 94 9.37 -7.66 -4.76
CA LEU A 94 8.33 -8.15 -5.67
C LEU A 94 8.97 -8.87 -6.84
N ILE A 95 8.41 -10.01 -7.17
CA ILE A 95 8.93 -10.86 -8.24
C ILE A 95 8.22 -10.59 -9.57
#